data_486d0373baa1fba0c2247d3396837b30
#
_entry.id   486d0373baa1fba0c2247d3396837b30
#
_cell.length_a   1.000
_cell.length_b   1.000
_cell.length_c   1.000
_cell.angle_alpha   90.00
_cell.angle_beta   90.00
_cell.angle_gamma   90.00
#
_symmetry.space_group_name_H-M   'P 1'
#
loop_
_entity.id
_entity.type
_entity.pdbx_description
1 polymer ?
#
loop_
_entity_poly.entity_id
_entity_poly.type
_entity_poly.pdbx_seq_one_letter_code
_entity_poly.pdbx_strand_id
1 'polypeptide(L)'
;MRFLLPVILVLPMMVTAPAAAADTEIERLDGFVDGSAFCGLAGEDDEVVEVHLGPSILSALARGAGEDPDIAPVLEGLRSITACVVSLRGDPARAERAERLVRETEVRLERGGWERLARVRDAEERVDVFVRNDERIVRGVTVLVMGRGDGEVVFVNLAGTVDLARIGEIGDTLHVPGLDEMKKGETGPGEGR
;
A
#
# COMPACT_ATOMS: atom_id res chain seq x y z
N MET A 1 -63.02 35.09 -17.36
CA MET A 1 -61.57 35.17 -17.66
C MET A 1 -60.81 34.57 -16.48
N ARG A 2 -60.32 33.29 -16.59
CA ARG A 2 -59.58 32.58 -15.55
C ARG A 2 -58.12 32.55 -15.98
N PHE A 3 -57.28 33.30 -15.28
CA PHE A 3 -55.80 33.27 -15.46
C PHE A 3 -55.24 32.05 -14.76
N LEU A 4 -54.71 31.10 -15.54
CA LEU A 4 -53.88 29.99 -15.06
C LEU A 4 -52.43 30.47 -14.97
N LEU A 5 -51.87 30.56 -13.76
CA LEU A 5 -50.44 30.73 -13.54
C LEU A 5 -49.75 29.37 -13.65
N PRO A 6 -48.66 29.23 -14.41
CA PRO A 6 -47.86 28.01 -14.39
C PRO A 6 -46.94 28.01 -13.16
N VAL A 7 -47.10 26.98 -12.31
CA VAL A 7 -46.15 26.68 -11.25
C VAL A 7 -44.90 26.06 -11.87
N ILE A 8 -43.80 26.79 -11.89
CA ILE A 8 -42.50 26.28 -12.30
C ILE A 8 -41.95 25.50 -11.11
N LEU A 9 -41.98 24.16 -11.21
CA LEU A 9 -41.34 23.24 -10.27
C LEU A 9 -39.83 23.24 -10.54
N VAL A 10 -39.06 23.98 -9.74
CA VAL A 10 -37.60 23.93 -9.76
C VAL A 10 -37.15 22.67 -8.98
N LEU A 11 -36.76 21.63 -9.71
CA LEU A 11 -36.18 20.44 -9.14
C LEU A 11 -34.73 20.78 -8.75
N PRO A 12 -34.27 20.55 -7.47
CA PRO A 12 -32.88 20.71 -7.13
C PRO A 12 -32.09 19.57 -7.78
N MET A 13 -31.22 19.92 -8.71
CA MET A 13 -30.26 19.02 -9.33
C MET A 13 -29.20 18.70 -8.26
N MET A 14 -29.31 17.53 -7.58
CA MET A 14 -28.25 17.00 -6.73
C MET A 14 -27.07 16.66 -7.64
N VAL A 15 -26.05 17.49 -7.59
CA VAL A 15 -24.74 17.20 -8.18
C VAL A 15 -24.07 16.17 -7.28
N THR A 16 -24.21 14.90 -7.60
CA THR A 16 -23.38 13.84 -7.04
C THR A 16 -22.00 13.97 -7.68
N ALA A 17 -21.01 14.43 -6.93
CA ALA A 17 -19.62 14.38 -7.38
C ALA A 17 -19.23 12.91 -7.59
N PRO A 18 -18.65 12.55 -8.75
CA PRO A 18 -18.34 11.17 -9.05
C PRO A 18 -17.15 10.66 -8.20
N ALA A 19 -17.29 9.50 -7.58
CA ALA A 19 -16.22 8.77 -6.88
C ALA A 19 -14.98 8.56 -7.77
N ALA A 20 -15.16 8.47 -9.07
CA ALA A 20 -14.09 8.35 -10.08
C ALA A 20 -13.05 9.48 -10.08
N ALA A 21 -13.36 10.65 -9.51
CA ALA A 21 -12.39 11.76 -9.44
C ALA A 21 -11.33 11.55 -8.34
N ALA A 22 -11.69 10.87 -7.25
CA ALA A 22 -10.77 10.60 -6.15
C ALA A 22 -9.74 9.52 -6.53
N ASP A 23 -10.15 8.49 -7.26
CA ASP A 23 -9.27 7.41 -7.71
C ASP A 23 -8.21 7.94 -8.69
N THR A 24 -8.60 8.82 -9.61
CA THR A 24 -7.67 9.46 -10.57
C THR A 24 -6.63 10.36 -9.88
N GLU A 25 -6.96 10.96 -8.73
CA GLU A 25 -6.00 11.78 -7.97
C GLU A 25 -4.96 10.90 -7.26
N ILE A 26 -5.37 9.76 -6.73
CA ILE A 26 -4.49 8.79 -6.06
C ILE A 26 -3.49 8.19 -7.05
N GLU A 27 -3.92 7.82 -8.24
CA GLU A 27 -3.06 7.27 -9.30
C GLU A 27 -1.94 8.21 -9.75
N ARG A 28 -2.08 9.52 -9.50
CA ARG A 28 -1.08 10.54 -9.83
C ARG A 28 -0.05 10.79 -8.74
N LEU A 29 -0.17 10.13 -7.58
CA LEU A 29 0.82 10.27 -6.51
C LEU A 29 2.14 9.58 -6.92
N ASP A 30 3.26 10.26 -6.73
CA ASP A 30 4.59 9.71 -7.04
C ASP A 30 4.90 8.39 -6.33
N GLY A 31 4.26 8.17 -5.18
CA GLY A 31 4.40 6.96 -4.37
C GLY A 31 3.34 5.89 -4.65
N PHE A 32 2.42 6.11 -5.59
CA PHE A 32 1.38 5.13 -5.90
C PHE A 32 1.88 4.05 -6.85
N VAL A 33 1.53 2.81 -6.54
CA VAL A 33 1.76 1.63 -7.40
C VAL A 33 0.46 0.85 -7.48
N ASP A 34 -0.03 0.66 -8.70
CA ASP A 34 -1.20 -0.18 -8.95
C ASP A 34 -0.87 -1.65 -8.66
N GLY A 35 -1.57 -2.22 -7.69
CA GLY A 35 -1.48 -3.61 -7.24
C GLY A 35 -2.61 -4.51 -7.73
N SER A 36 -3.55 -4.00 -8.52
CA SER A 36 -4.75 -4.73 -8.96
C SER A 36 -4.44 -6.06 -9.64
N ALA A 37 -3.32 -6.14 -10.36
CA ALA A 37 -2.87 -7.37 -11.00
C ALA A 37 -2.55 -8.50 -9.98
N PHE A 38 -2.17 -8.16 -8.74
CA PHE A 38 -1.94 -9.15 -7.68
C PHE A 38 -3.26 -9.72 -7.19
N CYS A 39 -4.26 -8.89 -6.92
CA CYS A 39 -5.60 -9.35 -6.57
C CYS A 39 -6.22 -10.19 -7.69
N GLY A 40 -5.97 -9.83 -8.94
CA GLY A 40 -6.41 -10.57 -10.12
C GLY A 40 -5.77 -11.97 -10.29
N LEU A 41 -4.82 -12.37 -9.44
CA LEU A 41 -4.31 -13.74 -9.40
C LEU A 41 -5.29 -14.71 -8.76
N ALA A 42 -6.20 -14.24 -7.90
CA ALA A 42 -7.22 -15.07 -7.26
C ALA A 42 -8.23 -15.58 -8.28
N GLY A 43 -8.65 -16.84 -8.12
CA GLY A 43 -9.79 -17.42 -8.83
C GLY A 43 -11.12 -17.11 -8.11
N GLU A 44 -12.24 -17.53 -8.69
CA GLU A 44 -13.58 -17.23 -8.15
C GLU A 44 -13.83 -17.80 -6.75
N ASP A 45 -13.21 -18.96 -6.43
CA ASP A 45 -13.39 -19.66 -5.16
C ASP A 45 -12.21 -19.46 -4.18
N ASP A 46 -11.26 -18.59 -4.50
CA ASP A 46 -10.07 -18.39 -3.68
C ASP A 46 -10.30 -17.34 -2.59
N GLU A 47 -9.62 -17.55 -1.47
CA GLU A 47 -9.53 -16.55 -0.42
C GLU A 47 -8.58 -15.43 -0.86
N VAL A 48 -9.10 -14.21 -0.90
CA VAL A 48 -8.34 -12.99 -1.19
C VAL A 48 -8.64 -11.94 -0.13
N VAL A 49 -7.59 -11.28 0.35
CA VAL A 49 -7.72 -10.09 1.17
C VAL A 49 -7.33 -8.90 0.32
N GLU A 50 -8.28 -8.01 0.08
CA GLU A 50 -8.06 -6.76 -0.63
C GLU A 50 -8.38 -5.59 0.29
N VAL A 51 -7.43 -4.67 0.43
CA VAL A 51 -7.58 -3.45 1.23
C VAL A 51 -7.29 -2.26 0.34
N HIS A 52 -8.20 -1.30 0.36
CA HIS A 52 -8.02 0.00 -0.28
C HIS A 52 -8.49 1.12 0.64
N LEU A 53 -7.55 1.88 1.19
CA LEU A 53 -7.81 3.00 2.07
C LEU A 53 -7.42 4.30 1.38
N GLY A 54 -8.41 5.11 1.03
CA GLY A 54 -8.20 6.43 0.47
C GLY A 54 -8.10 7.52 1.55
N PRO A 55 -7.86 8.79 1.15
CA PRO A 55 -7.57 9.89 2.06
C PRO A 55 -8.65 10.13 3.13
N SER A 56 -9.91 9.95 2.79
CA SER A 56 -11.04 10.17 3.72
C SER A 56 -11.04 9.17 4.86
N ILE A 57 -10.78 7.90 4.55
CA ILE A 57 -10.72 6.81 5.55
C ILE A 57 -9.47 6.98 6.41
N LEU A 58 -8.31 7.24 5.79
CA LEU A 58 -7.06 7.48 6.51
C LEU A 58 -7.17 8.66 7.48
N SER A 59 -7.79 9.76 7.06
CA SER A 59 -8.06 10.91 7.93
C SER A 59 -9.02 10.56 9.08
N ALA A 60 -9.99 9.69 8.85
CA ALA A 60 -10.89 9.22 9.91
C ALA A 60 -10.16 8.31 10.91
N LEU A 61 -9.30 7.42 10.42
CA LEU A 61 -8.47 6.56 11.26
C LEU A 61 -7.46 7.37 12.09
N ALA A 62 -6.80 8.37 11.48
CA ALA A 62 -5.90 9.26 12.20
C ALA A 62 -6.60 9.99 13.35
N ARG A 63 -7.82 10.50 13.13
CA ARG A 63 -8.63 11.10 14.20
C ARG A 63 -9.05 10.09 15.26
N GLY A 64 -9.33 8.83 14.86
CA GLY A 64 -9.68 7.74 15.76
C GLY A 64 -8.51 7.24 16.60
N ALA A 65 -7.28 7.32 16.08
CA ALA A 65 -6.04 7.04 16.81
C ALA A 65 -5.79 8.06 17.93
N GLY A 66 -6.47 9.22 17.89
CA GLY A 66 -6.38 10.24 18.93
C GLY A 66 -4.99 10.85 19.04
N GLU A 67 -4.46 10.91 20.26
CA GLU A 67 -3.11 11.42 20.53
C GLU A 67 -2.05 10.32 20.59
N ASP A 68 -2.30 9.15 19.98
CA ASP A 68 -1.28 8.12 19.87
C ASP A 68 -0.11 8.66 19.03
N PRO A 69 1.07 8.89 19.67
CA PRO A 69 2.18 9.60 19.03
C PRO A 69 2.84 8.78 17.91
N ASP A 70 2.58 7.48 17.85
CA ASP A 70 3.25 6.58 16.93
C ASP A 70 2.40 6.37 15.67
N ILE A 71 1.08 6.25 15.81
CA ILE A 71 0.17 5.89 14.73
C ILE A 71 -0.42 7.12 14.02
N ALA A 72 -0.91 8.12 14.76
CA ALA A 72 -1.62 9.24 14.17
C ALA A 72 -0.78 10.02 13.13
N PRO A 73 0.50 10.38 13.38
CA PRO A 73 1.31 11.11 12.40
C PRO A 73 1.62 10.30 11.12
N VAL A 74 1.72 8.97 11.24
CA VAL A 74 1.91 8.10 10.06
C VAL A 74 0.67 8.12 9.18
N LEU A 75 -0.51 7.96 9.78
CA LEU A 75 -1.78 7.98 9.05
C LEU A 75 -2.06 9.35 8.41
N GLU A 76 -1.70 10.45 9.06
CA GLU A 76 -1.86 11.81 8.53
C GLU A 76 -1.01 12.07 7.29
N GLY A 77 0.17 11.46 7.22
CA GLY A 77 1.08 11.56 6.07
C GLY A 77 0.62 10.76 4.86
N LEU A 78 -0.14 9.69 5.07
CA LEU A 78 -0.58 8.79 4.02
C LEU A 78 -1.77 9.33 3.24
N ARG A 79 -1.78 9.05 1.95
CA ARG A 79 -2.85 9.40 1.00
C ARG A 79 -3.55 8.17 0.46
N SER A 80 -2.85 7.03 0.41
CA SER A 80 -3.41 5.75 0.00
C SER A 80 -2.67 4.60 0.68
N ILE A 81 -3.43 3.58 1.07
CA ILE A 81 -2.92 2.25 1.39
C ILE A 81 -3.66 1.26 0.50
N THR A 82 -2.91 0.46 -0.23
CA THR A 82 -3.44 -0.66 -1.01
C THR A 82 -2.72 -1.92 -0.58
N ALA A 83 -3.46 -2.98 -0.31
CA ALA A 83 -2.89 -4.29 -0.02
C ALA A 83 -3.69 -5.38 -0.72
N CYS A 84 -2.98 -6.40 -1.17
CA CYS A 84 -3.57 -7.61 -1.74
C CYS A 84 -2.81 -8.83 -1.24
N VAL A 85 -3.55 -9.80 -0.71
CA VAL A 85 -3.01 -11.09 -0.26
C VAL A 85 -3.78 -12.18 -0.99
N VAL A 86 -3.06 -13.04 -1.70
CA VAL A 86 -3.64 -14.16 -2.46
C VAL A 86 -2.92 -15.44 -2.12
N SER A 87 -3.65 -16.46 -1.74
CA SER A 87 -3.13 -17.80 -1.51
C SER A 87 -2.67 -18.45 -2.82
N LEU A 88 -1.50 -19.07 -2.80
CA LEU A 88 -0.95 -19.84 -3.92
C LEU A 88 -1.26 -21.33 -3.79
N ARG A 89 -1.93 -21.71 -2.71
CA ARG A 89 -2.20 -23.10 -2.31
C ARG A 89 -2.89 -23.88 -3.42
N GLY A 90 -2.34 -25.04 -3.74
CA GLY A 90 -2.96 -25.98 -4.67
C GLY A 90 -2.94 -25.59 -6.15
N ASP A 91 -2.33 -24.46 -6.55
CA ASP A 91 -2.25 -24.00 -7.94
C ASP A 91 -0.82 -23.59 -8.35
N PRO A 92 -0.01 -24.56 -8.85
CA PRO A 92 1.35 -24.25 -9.31
C PRO A 92 1.39 -23.23 -10.48
N ALA A 93 0.37 -23.20 -11.32
CA ALA A 93 0.31 -22.25 -12.42
C ALA A 93 0.06 -20.82 -11.92
N ARG A 94 -0.70 -20.68 -10.84
CA ARG A 94 -0.86 -19.39 -10.12
C ARG A 94 0.46 -18.96 -9.52
N ALA A 95 1.18 -19.86 -8.83
CA ALA A 95 2.48 -19.56 -8.27
C ALA A 95 3.46 -19.07 -9.34
N GLU A 96 3.52 -19.70 -10.51
CA GLU A 96 4.33 -19.22 -11.63
C GLU A 96 3.90 -17.83 -12.15
N ARG A 97 2.58 -17.57 -12.22
CA ARG A 97 2.06 -16.24 -12.60
C ARG A 97 2.46 -15.19 -11.57
N ALA A 98 2.31 -15.50 -10.27
CA ALA A 98 2.71 -14.64 -9.17
C ALA A 98 4.20 -14.31 -9.21
N GLU A 99 5.06 -15.30 -9.40
CA GLU A 99 6.51 -15.08 -9.55
C GLU A 99 6.86 -14.17 -10.73
N ARG A 100 6.20 -14.35 -11.89
CA ARG A 100 6.41 -13.45 -13.03
C ARG A 100 5.97 -12.03 -12.71
N LEU A 101 4.78 -11.87 -12.12
CA LEU A 101 4.23 -10.56 -11.75
C LEU A 101 5.13 -9.84 -10.74
N VAL A 102 5.64 -10.55 -9.72
CA VAL A 102 6.59 -9.99 -8.75
C VAL A 102 7.85 -9.50 -9.46
N ARG A 103 8.47 -10.33 -10.33
CA ARG A 103 9.69 -9.93 -11.07
C ARG A 103 9.44 -8.74 -12.01
N GLU A 104 8.32 -8.72 -12.72
CA GLU A 104 7.94 -7.61 -13.61
C GLU A 104 7.72 -6.33 -12.82
N THR A 105 7.10 -6.44 -11.64
CA THR A 105 6.88 -5.31 -10.74
C THR A 105 8.20 -4.79 -10.18
N GLU A 106 9.12 -5.64 -9.73
CA GLU A 106 10.46 -5.24 -9.30
C GLU A 106 11.17 -4.42 -10.38
N VAL A 107 11.21 -4.93 -11.60
CA VAL A 107 11.86 -4.24 -12.74
C VAL A 107 11.17 -2.91 -13.05
N ARG A 108 9.85 -2.85 -12.98
CA ARG A 108 9.08 -1.62 -13.20
C ARG A 108 9.38 -0.58 -12.12
N LEU A 109 9.44 -0.99 -10.85
CA LEU A 109 9.77 -0.11 -9.73
C LEU A 109 11.18 0.47 -9.89
N GLU A 110 12.19 -0.37 -10.14
CA GLU A 110 13.59 0.07 -10.32
C GLU A 110 13.71 1.05 -11.49
N ARG A 111 13.07 0.76 -12.64
CA ARG A 111 13.06 1.68 -13.79
C ARG A 111 12.29 2.97 -13.52
N GLY A 112 11.29 2.91 -12.64
CA GLY A 112 10.51 4.05 -12.20
C GLY A 112 11.20 4.92 -11.15
N GLY A 113 12.46 4.61 -10.78
CA GLY A 113 13.24 5.37 -9.80
C GLY A 113 12.88 5.05 -8.35
N TRP A 114 12.34 3.84 -8.09
CA TRP A 114 12.23 3.31 -6.75
C TRP A 114 13.54 2.66 -6.35
N GLU A 115 13.92 2.83 -5.11
CA GLU A 115 15.10 2.21 -4.52
C GLU A 115 14.69 0.99 -3.72
N ARG A 116 15.44 -0.12 -3.86
CA ARG A 116 15.23 -1.29 -3.02
C ARG A 116 15.88 -1.06 -1.67
N LEU A 117 15.05 -0.89 -0.63
CA LEU A 117 15.48 -0.69 0.74
C LEU A 117 15.96 -1.98 1.39
N ALA A 118 15.22 -3.08 1.20
CA ALA A 118 15.52 -4.37 1.78
C ALA A 118 15.16 -5.53 0.85
N ARG A 119 15.90 -6.63 0.99
CA ARG A 119 15.58 -7.93 0.42
C ARG A 119 15.91 -9.01 1.44
N VAL A 120 14.88 -9.71 1.89
CA VAL A 120 15.02 -10.88 2.76
C VAL A 120 14.66 -12.13 1.96
N ARG A 121 15.41 -13.20 2.15
CA ARG A 121 15.14 -14.51 1.54
C ARG A 121 15.46 -15.59 2.53
N ASP A 122 14.53 -16.46 2.76
CA ASP A 122 14.72 -17.66 3.54
C ASP A 122 14.18 -18.91 2.82
N ALA A 123 13.94 -19.99 3.55
CA ALA A 123 13.44 -21.24 2.99
C ALA A 123 11.95 -21.17 2.61
N GLU A 124 11.18 -20.26 3.22
CA GLU A 124 9.72 -20.22 3.16
C GLU A 124 9.22 -19.07 2.27
N GLU A 125 9.93 -17.93 2.27
CA GLU A 125 9.46 -16.73 1.55
C GLU A 125 10.60 -15.84 1.04
N ARG A 126 10.22 -14.87 0.21
CA ARG A 126 11.06 -13.75 -0.19
C ARG A 126 10.26 -12.46 0.02
N VAL A 127 10.88 -11.51 0.71
CA VAL A 127 10.35 -10.17 0.94
C VAL A 127 11.25 -9.14 0.26
N ASP A 128 10.68 -8.29 -0.56
CA ASP A 128 11.35 -7.14 -1.17
C ASP A 128 10.63 -5.86 -0.75
N VAL A 129 11.38 -4.89 -0.22
CA VAL A 129 10.86 -3.57 0.17
C VAL A 129 11.47 -2.51 -0.73
N PHE A 130 10.62 -1.72 -1.35
CA PHE A 130 11.01 -0.59 -2.19
C PHE A 130 10.50 0.72 -1.62
N VAL A 131 11.28 1.77 -1.78
CA VAL A 131 10.92 3.14 -1.40
C VAL A 131 11.03 4.08 -2.58
N ARG A 132 10.10 5.01 -2.67
CA ARG A 132 10.14 6.13 -3.58
C ARG A 132 10.58 7.36 -2.82
N ASN A 133 11.79 7.84 -3.08
CA ASN A 133 12.34 9.04 -2.46
C ASN A 133 12.22 10.25 -3.38
N ASP A 134 11.92 11.40 -2.78
CA ASP A 134 12.03 12.72 -3.38
C ASP A 134 12.91 13.55 -2.43
N GLU A 135 14.18 13.68 -2.79
CA GLU A 135 15.25 14.31 -1.97
C GLU A 135 15.40 13.66 -0.58
N ARG A 136 14.63 14.14 0.41
CA ARG A 136 14.68 13.67 1.81
C ARG A 136 13.34 13.14 2.31
N ILE A 137 12.36 13.10 1.42
CA ILE A 137 10.98 12.71 1.78
C ILE A 137 10.65 11.41 1.06
N VAL A 138 10.26 10.40 1.81
CA VAL A 138 9.71 9.18 1.23
C VAL A 138 8.28 9.45 0.80
N ARG A 139 8.02 9.27 -0.50
CA ARG A 139 6.71 9.46 -1.13
C ARG A 139 5.90 8.19 -1.22
N GLY A 140 6.53 7.06 -1.04
CA GLY A 140 5.85 5.77 -1.08
C GLY A 140 6.73 4.62 -0.63
N VAL A 141 6.09 3.58 -0.14
CA VAL A 141 6.71 2.29 0.20
C VAL A 141 5.92 1.19 -0.50
N THR A 142 6.62 0.25 -1.12
CA THR A 142 6.01 -0.95 -1.70
C THR A 142 6.67 -2.19 -1.12
N VAL A 143 5.86 -3.11 -0.62
CA VAL A 143 6.31 -4.41 -0.10
C VAL A 143 5.78 -5.50 -1.01
N LEU A 144 6.66 -6.38 -1.44
CA LEU A 144 6.34 -7.57 -2.21
C LEU A 144 6.78 -8.79 -1.40
N VAL A 145 5.84 -9.69 -1.12
CA VAL A 145 6.15 -10.97 -0.50
C VAL A 145 5.80 -12.08 -1.48
N MET A 146 6.68 -13.05 -1.60
CA MET A 146 6.46 -14.24 -2.41
C MET A 146 6.76 -15.47 -1.56
N GLY A 147 5.70 -16.12 -1.09
CA GLY A 147 5.78 -17.40 -0.39
C GLY A 147 6.14 -18.54 -1.35
N ARG A 148 6.72 -19.59 -0.82
CA ARG A 148 7.08 -20.81 -1.55
C ARG A 148 6.05 -21.91 -1.29
N GLY A 149 5.92 -22.81 -2.27
CA GLY A 149 4.97 -23.92 -2.16
C GLY A 149 3.53 -23.42 -2.04
N ASP A 150 2.89 -23.79 -0.92
CA ASP A 150 1.51 -23.38 -0.60
C ASP A 150 1.43 -22.02 0.14
N GLY A 151 2.43 -21.16 -0.06
CA GLY A 151 2.49 -19.84 0.55
C GLY A 151 1.50 -18.85 -0.06
N GLU A 152 1.78 -17.58 0.15
CA GLU A 152 0.96 -16.47 -0.33
C GLU A 152 1.81 -15.51 -1.17
N VAL A 153 1.16 -14.80 -2.08
CA VAL A 153 1.73 -13.58 -2.64
C VAL A 153 1.08 -12.39 -1.97
N VAL A 154 1.90 -11.46 -1.50
CA VAL A 154 1.44 -10.23 -0.86
C VAL A 154 2.00 -9.04 -1.61
N PHE A 155 1.12 -8.11 -1.90
CA PHE A 155 1.45 -6.78 -2.39
C PHE A 155 0.92 -5.76 -1.39
N VAL A 156 1.76 -4.81 -0.98
CA VAL A 156 1.34 -3.65 -0.19
C VAL A 156 1.96 -2.41 -0.80
N ASN A 157 1.17 -1.36 -0.97
CA ASN A 157 1.66 -0.04 -1.33
C ASN A 157 1.11 1.01 -0.37
N LEU A 158 2.02 1.83 0.15
CA LEU A 158 1.74 3.02 0.94
C LEU A 158 2.15 4.23 0.11
N ALA A 159 1.22 5.12 -0.22
CA ALA A 159 1.48 6.32 -0.98
C ALA A 159 1.17 7.58 -0.16
N GLY A 160 2.08 8.55 -0.18
CA GLY A 160 2.00 9.77 0.60
C GLY A 160 3.35 10.12 1.21
N THR A 161 3.35 11.00 2.20
CA THR A 161 4.56 11.30 2.98
C THR A 161 4.73 10.21 4.05
N VAL A 162 5.83 9.49 3.98
CA VAL A 162 6.10 8.34 4.83
C VAL A 162 7.34 8.60 5.69
N ASP A 163 7.19 8.49 7.00
CA ASP A 163 8.30 8.51 7.94
C ASP A 163 8.79 7.08 8.20
N LEU A 164 9.91 6.71 7.59
CA LEU A 164 10.47 5.36 7.70
C LEU A 164 10.88 4.99 9.12
N ALA A 165 11.32 5.95 9.93
CA ALA A 165 11.69 5.68 11.31
C ALA A 165 10.48 5.19 12.11
N ARG A 166 9.32 5.78 11.89
CA ARG A 166 8.06 5.39 12.54
C ARG A 166 7.50 4.08 11.99
N ILE A 167 7.66 3.80 10.70
CA ILE A 167 7.25 2.51 10.14
C ILE A 167 8.02 1.34 10.76
N GLY A 168 9.31 1.53 11.05
CA GLY A 168 10.10 0.54 11.77
C GLY A 168 9.52 0.21 13.16
N GLU A 169 9.02 1.21 13.89
CA GLU A 169 8.39 1.03 15.20
C GLU A 169 7.04 0.28 15.10
N ILE A 170 6.24 0.58 14.08
CA ILE A 170 4.98 -0.13 13.80
C ILE A 170 5.25 -1.57 13.36
N GLY A 171 6.30 -1.81 12.58
CA GLY A 171 6.72 -3.15 12.14
C GLY A 171 7.07 -4.06 13.32
N ASP A 172 7.75 -3.53 14.34
CA ASP A 172 8.02 -4.22 15.60
C ASP A 172 6.71 -4.64 16.30
N THR A 173 5.69 -3.79 16.26
CA THR A 173 4.37 -4.05 16.87
C THR A 173 3.58 -5.09 16.10
N LEU A 174 3.70 -5.11 14.78
CA LEU A 174 2.96 -6.01 13.89
C LEU A 174 3.68 -7.35 13.67
N HIS A 175 4.85 -7.56 14.28
CA HIS A 175 5.68 -8.78 14.14
C HIS A 175 5.94 -9.14 12.67
N VAL A 176 6.22 -8.14 11.82
CA VAL A 176 6.61 -8.39 10.43
C VAL A 176 8.04 -8.93 10.41
N PRO A 177 8.26 -10.19 10.02
CA PRO A 177 9.59 -10.77 9.97
C PRO A 177 10.51 -9.95 9.05
N GLY A 178 11.73 -9.65 9.54
CA GLY A 178 12.75 -8.95 8.75
C GLY A 178 12.87 -7.44 8.98
N LEU A 179 11.94 -6.77 9.67
CA LEU A 179 12.11 -5.37 10.06
C LEU A 179 12.99 -5.19 11.30
N ASP A 180 13.06 -6.19 12.17
CA ASP A 180 13.92 -6.20 13.37
C ASP A 180 15.42 -6.12 13.03
N GLU A 181 15.81 -6.57 11.85
CA GLU A 181 17.21 -6.56 11.42
C GLU A 181 17.70 -5.18 10.98
N MET A 182 16.79 -4.29 10.61
CA MET A 182 17.14 -2.92 10.19
C MET A 182 17.64 -2.06 11.35
N LYS A 183 17.18 -2.31 12.59
CA LYS A 183 17.67 -1.61 13.81
C LYS A 183 19.09 -2.04 14.22
N LYS A 184 19.52 -3.26 13.91
CA LYS A 184 20.86 -3.76 14.27
C LYS A 184 21.98 -3.16 13.42
N GLY A 185 21.66 -2.57 12.27
CA GLY A 185 22.66 -1.97 11.37
C GLY A 185 23.19 -0.60 11.80
N GLU A 186 22.51 0.09 12.71
CA GLU A 186 22.89 1.46 13.16
C GLU A 186 23.81 1.50 14.38
N THR A 187 24.06 0.38 15.04
CA THR A 187 25.07 0.34 16.10
C THR A 187 26.44 0.00 15.50
N GLY A 188 27.03 0.96 14.79
CA GLY A 188 28.43 0.92 14.40
C GLY A 188 29.32 0.85 15.65
N PRO A 189 30.46 0.15 15.60
CA PRO A 189 31.37 0.06 16.73
C PRO A 189 32.06 1.40 16.92
N GLY A 190 31.49 2.21 17.78
CA GLY A 190 32.19 3.33 18.39
C GLY A 190 32.96 2.83 19.60
N GLU A 191 34.25 3.19 19.64
CA GLU A 191 35.17 3.22 20.75
C GLU A 191 35.80 1.92 21.24
N GLY A 192 37.08 1.87 21.00
CA GLY A 192 38.02 0.94 21.60
C GLY A 192 39.45 1.32 21.30
N ARG A 193 39.99 2.41 21.92
CA ARG A 193 41.40 2.67 22.22
C ARG A 193 42.39 2.66 21.07
#